data_b2b17916ecb902a3d4bb68508957ca58
#
_entry.id   b2b17916ecb902a3d4bb68508957ca58
#
_cell.length_a   1.000
_cell.length_b   1.000
_cell.length_c   1.000
_cell.angle_alpha   90.00
_cell.angle_beta   90.00
_cell.angle_gamma   90.00
#
_symmetry.space_group_name_H-M   'P 1'
#
loop_
_entity.id
_entity.type
_entity.pdbx_description
1 polymer ?
#
loop_
_entity_poly.entity_id
_entity_poly.type
_entity_poly.pdbx_seq_one_letter_code
_entity_poly.pdbx_strand_id
1 'polypeptide(L)'
;MKELTYNDWLKNPVPRNMWVWDSNESKKVQRKVIYFLDPKLSYPIVVLLEDGISTDNFKHCAEIGKQRRMTYKELSRWLRENPTREYRYTTSNYIFTSSDYRENNKNKEVHEDMRIRENDGEWKEPLIEVEL
;
A
#
# COMPACT_ATOMS: atom_id res chain seq x y z
N MET A 1 12.51 2.89 5.45
CA MET A 1 11.82 1.61 5.71
C MET A 1 12.87 0.51 5.78
N LYS A 2 12.82 -0.30 6.81
CA LYS A 2 13.78 -1.39 7.00
C LYS A 2 13.24 -2.69 6.43
N GLU A 3 14.01 -3.31 5.53
CA GLU A 3 13.68 -4.63 5.00
C GLU A 3 13.74 -5.68 6.12
N LEU A 4 12.72 -6.56 6.17
CA LEU A 4 12.68 -7.68 7.10
C LEU A 4 13.57 -8.80 6.58
N THR A 5 14.47 -9.31 7.43
CA THR A 5 15.32 -10.45 7.10
C THR A 5 14.66 -11.78 7.50
N TYR A 6 15.20 -12.89 7.00
CA TYR A 6 14.76 -14.22 7.43
C TYR A 6 14.89 -14.41 8.95
N ASN A 7 15.98 -13.93 9.53
CA ASN A 7 16.17 -14.01 10.99
C ASN A 7 15.14 -13.18 11.76
N ASP A 8 14.76 -12.02 11.23
CA ASP A 8 13.69 -11.20 11.82
C ASP A 8 12.35 -11.95 11.79
N TRP A 9 12.05 -12.61 10.68
CA TRP A 9 10.82 -13.41 10.56
C TRP A 9 10.79 -14.54 11.59
N LEU A 10 11.91 -15.25 11.78
CA LEU A 10 11.99 -16.36 12.74
C LEU A 10 11.73 -15.93 14.17
N LYS A 11 11.97 -14.68 14.52
CA LYS A 11 11.68 -14.14 15.85
C LYS A 11 10.19 -13.95 16.09
N ASN A 12 9.42 -13.76 15.04
CA ASN A 12 7.97 -13.58 15.10
C ASN A 12 7.32 -14.06 13.79
N PRO A 13 7.23 -15.40 13.60
CA PRO A 13 6.75 -15.98 12.35
C PRO A 13 5.22 -16.02 12.25
N VAL A 14 4.57 -14.91 12.54
CA VAL A 14 3.11 -14.79 12.51
C VAL A 14 2.67 -14.19 11.17
N PRO A 15 1.75 -14.86 10.44
CA PRO A 15 1.18 -14.29 9.21
C PRO A 15 0.55 -12.93 9.48
N ARG A 16 0.89 -11.97 8.64
CA ARG A 16 0.40 -10.59 8.77
C ARG A 16 0.60 -9.79 7.49
N ASN A 17 -0.15 -8.70 7.35
CA ASN A 17 0.04 -7.79 6.23
C ASN A 17 1.38 -7.08 6.34
N MET A 18 2.10 -7.04 5.22
CA MET A 18 3.41 -6.42 5.11
C MET A 18 3.57 -5.77 3.74
N TRP A 19 4.54 -4.87 3.63
CA TRP A 19 5.01 -4.41 2.33
C TRP A 19 5.81 -5.52 1.67
N VAL A 20 5.54 -5.78 0.38
CA VAL A 20 6.30 -6.74 -0.42
C VAL A 20 6.64 -6.13 -1.78
N TRP A 21 7.81 -6.48 -2.32
CA TRP A 21 8.24 -5.99 -3.63
C TRP A 21 9.31 -6.93 -4.21
N ASP A 22 9.55 -6.79 -5.50
CA ASP A 22 10.60 -7.55 -6.20
C ASP A 22 11.83 -6.68 -6.42
N SER A 23 11.98 -6.08 -7.59
CA SER A 23 13.18 -5.32 -7.94
C SER A 23 13.12 -3.85 -7.56
N ASN A 24 11.93 -3.30 -7.32
CA ASN A 24 11.75 -1.87 -7.09
C ASN A 24 10.84 -1.62 -5.89
N GLU A 25 11.45 -1.13 -4.80
CA GLU A 25 10.73 -0.80 -3.58
C GLU A 25 9.62 0.25 -3.78
N SER A 26 9.78 1.15 -4.76
CA SER A 26 8.75 2.16 -5.05
C SER A 26 7.45 1.54 -5.59
N LYS A 27 7.51 0.30 -6.05
CA LYS A 27 6.35 -0.46 -6.52
C LYS A 27 5.82 -1.45 -5.48
N LYS A 28 6.19 -1.28 -4.22
CA LYS A 28 5.73 -2.15 -3.15
C LYS A 28 4.21 -2.17 -3.05
N VAL A 29 3.67 -3.31 -2.67
CA VAL A 29 2.25 -3.51 -2.41
C VAL A 29 2.07 -4.16 -1.04
N GLN A 30 0.87 -4.04 -0.48
CA GLN A 30 0.53 -4.71 0.77
C GLN A 30 -0.06 -6.08 0.47
N ARG A 31 0.50 -7.11 1.09
CA ARG A 31 -0.01 -8.49 0.97
C ARG A 31 0.16 -9.19 2.31
N LYS A 32 -0.67 -10.20 2.55
CA LYS A 32 -0.54 -11.04 3.74
C LYS A 32 0.61 -12.02 3.55
N VAL A 33 1.72 -11.79 4.25
CA VAL A 33 2.86 -12.71 4.26
C VAL A 33 2.52 -13.87 5.18
N ILE A 34 2.61 -15.10 4.66
CA ILE A 34 2.31 -16.33 5.42
C ILE A 34 3.56 -17.14 5.74
N TYR A 35 4.59 -17.06 4.90
CA TYR A 35 5.87 -17.73 5.11
C TYR A 35 7.03 -16.93 4.56
N PHE A 36 8.18 -17.07 5.21
CA PHE A 36 9.46 -16.65 4.69
C PHE A 36 10.30 -17.92 4.53
N LEU A 37 10.49 -18.34 3.28
CA LEU A 37 11.25 -19.54 2.95
C LEU A 37 12.76 -19.31 3.07
N ASP A 38 13.55 -20.33 2.72
CA ASP A 38 15.02 -20.24 2.73
C ASP A 38 15.48 -18.99 1.95
N PRO A 39 16.29 -18.11 2.57
CA PRO A 39 16.77 -16.89 1.92
C PRO A 39 17.65 -17.13 0.69
N LYS A 40 18.10 -18.36 0.47
CA LYS A 40 18.84 -18.73 -0.73
C LYS A 40 17.94 -18.78 -1.98
N LEU A 41 16.64 -18.87 -1.80
CA LEU A 41 15.69 -18.84 -2.92
C LEU A 41 15.55 -17.44 -3.49
N SER A 42 15.28 -17.33 -4.79
CA SER A 42 15.13 -16.05 -5.47
C SER A 42 13.91 -15.26 -4.99
N TYR A 43 12.84 -15.97 -4.61
CA TYR A 43 11.57 -15.38 -4.17
C TYR A 43 11.11 -16.03 -2.87
N PRO A 44 11.75 -15.73 -1.73
CA PRO A 44 11.50 -16.45 -0.49
C PRO A 44 10.23 -16.04 0.26
N ILE A 45 9.63 -14.89 -0.08
CA ILE A 45 8.46 -14.37 0.62
C ILE A 45 7.19 -14.92 -0.01
N VAL A 46 6.44 -15.72 0.74
CA VAL A 46 5.17 -16.29 0.27
C VAL A 46 4.01 -15.47 0.82
N VAL A 47 3.14 -15.01 -0.06
CA VAL A 47 1.97 -14.21 0.31
C VAL A 47 0.69 -14.92 -0.10
N LEU A 48 -0.39 -14.66 0.64
CA LEU A 48 -1.74 -15.09 0.31
C LEU A 48 -2.42 -14.00 -0.51
N LEU A 49 -3.02 -14.40 -1.64
CA LEU A 49 -3.75 -13.47 -2.49
C LEU A 49 -5.16 -13.19 -1.95
N GLU A 50 -5.86 -12.24 -2.56
CA GLU A 50 -7.18 -11.77 -2.10
C GLU A 50 -8.24 -12.86 -2.07
N ASP A 51 -8.12 -13.89 -2.92
CA ASP A 51 -9.05 -15.02 -2.94
C ASP A 51 -8.94 -15.91 -1.67
N GLY A 52 -7.92 -15.70 -0.84
CA GLY A 52 -7.68 -16.48 0.38
C GLY A 52 -7.19 -17.90 0.15
N ILE A 53 -6.87 -18.27 -1.09
CA ILE A 53 -6.48 -19.64 -1.50
C ILE A 53 -5.16 -19.61 -2.28
N SER A 54 -5.05 -18.75 -3.28
CA SER A 54 -3.87 -18.65 -4.14
C SER A 54 -2.72 -17.95 -3.43
N THR A 55 -1.50 -18.32 -3.79
CA THR A 55 -0.29 -17.69 -3.23
C THR A 55 0.55 -17.10 -4.36
N ASP A 56 1.40 -16.15 -3.99
CA ASP A 56 2.42 -15.56 -4.85
C ASP A 56 3.71 -15.40 -4.03
N ASN A 57 4.81 -15.15 -4.71
CA ASN A 57 6.11 -15.03 -4.06
C ASN A 57 6.79 -13.72 -4.43
N PHE A 58 7.46 -13.12 -3.45
CA PHE A 58 8.20 -11.87 -3.59
C PHE A 58 9.64 -12.01 -3.09
N LYS A 59 10.49 -11.09 -3.52
CA LYS A 59 11.90 -11.07 -3.11
C LYS A 59 12.12 -10.43 -1.75
N HIS A 60 11.34 -9.40 -1.43
CA HIS A 60 11.56 -8.54 -0.27
C HIS A 60 10.27 -8.23 0.46
N CYS A 61 10.38 -8.00 1.77
CA CYS A 61 9.25 -7.54 2.58
C CYS A 61 9.72 -6.60 3.69
N ALA A 62 8.79 -5.83 4.23
CA ALA A 62 9.02 -4.95 5.36
C ALA A 62 7.75 -4.78 6.19
N GLU A 63 7.90 -4.53 7.49
CA GLU A 63 6.77 -4.22 8.36
C GLU A 63 6.09 -2.93 7.91
N ILE A 64 4.76 -2.92 8.01
CA ILE A 64 3.97 -1.72 7.77
C ILE A 64 4.00 -0.90 9.06
N GLY A 65 4.48 0.35 8.97
CA GLY A 65 4.44 1.28 10.08
C GLY A 65 3.01 1.71 10.43
N LYS A 66 2.87 2.53 11.46
CA LYS A 66 1.57 3.16 11.77
C LYS A 66 1.09 3.96 10.57
N GLN A 67 -0.18 3.83 10.26
CA GLN A 67 -0.81 4.53 9.14
C GLN A 67 -1.95 5.41 9.63
N ARG A 68 -2.16 6.51 8.94
CA ARG A 68 -3.34 7.35 9.09
C ARG A 68 -3.88 7.72 7.72
N ARG A 69 -5.12 8.18 7.67
CA ARG A 69 -5.68 8.67 6.41
C ARG A 69 -5.02 10.02 6.06
N MET A 70 -4.86 10.25 4.76
CA MET A 70 -4.39 11.52 4.24
C MET A 70 -5.35 12.65 4.62
N THR A 71 -4.80 13.83 4.83
CA THR A 71 -5.60 15.06 4.83
C THR A 71 -5.88 15.48 3.39
N TYR A 72 -6.85 16.37 3.19
CA TYR A 72 -7.14 16.91 1.84
C TYR A 72 -5.92 17.61 1.23
N LYS A 73 -5.11 18.27 2.05
CA LYS A 73 -3.85 18.89 1.60
C LYS A 73 -2.87 17.84 1.08
N GLU A 74 -2.73 16.74 1.79
CA GLU A 74 -1.84 15.64 1.40
C GLU A 74 -2.33 14.94 0.13
N LEU A 75 -3.64 14.74 0.01
CA LEU A 75 -4.25 14.19 -1.21
C LEU A 75 -3.97 15.09 -2.42
N SER A 76 -4.15 16.39 -2.26
CA SER A 76 -3.87 17.36 -3.34
C SER A 76 -2.44 17.26 -3.83
N ARG A 77 -1.48 17.18 -2.90
CA ARG A 77 -0.06 17.03 -3.23
C ARG A 77 0.19 15.70 -3.96
N TRP A 78 -0.35 14.62 -3.43
CA TRP A 78 -0.19 13.28 -4.01
C TRP A 78 -0.73 13.21 -5.44
N LEU A 79 -1.90 13.77 -5.70
CA LEU A 79 -2.49 13.80 -7.04
C LEU A 79 -1.64 14.58 -8.04
N ARG A 80 -1.03 15.69 -7.61
CA ARG A 80 -0.22 16.55 -8.48
C ARG A 80 1.14 15.96 -8.82
N GLU A 81 1.66 15.05 -8.02
CA GLU A 81 2.97 14.42 -8.23
C GLU A 81 2.99 13.48 -9.42
N ASN A 82 1.85 12.90 -9.80
CA ASN A 82 1.78 11.94 -10.88
C ASN A 82 0.41 12.03 -11.58
N PRO A 83 0.36 12.35 -12.90
CA PRO A 83 -0.89 12.53 -13.63
C PRO A 83 -1.74 11.27 -13.77
N THR A 84 -1.18 10.08 -13.49
CA THR A 84 -1.94 8.81 -13.52
C THR A 84 -2.73 8.56 -12.26
N ARG A 85 -2.56 9.40 -11.23
CA ARG A 85 -3.24 9.24 -9.94
C ARG A 85 -4.66 9.75 -9.98
N GLU A 86 -5.56 8.99 -9.38
CA GLU A 86 -6.99 9.22 -9.38
C GLU A 86 -7.58 8.93 -8.02
N TYR A 87 -8.76 9.48 -7.75
CA TYR A 87 -9.53 9.12 -6.57
C TYR A 87 -11.01 8.96 -6.91
N ARG A 88 -11.74 8.25 -6.07
CA ARG A 88 -13.19 8.11 -6.16
C ARG A 88 -13.78 7.87 -4.77
N TYR A 89 -15.10 7.99 -4.69
CA TYR A 89 -15.85 7.55 -3.51
C TYR A 89 -16.47 6.18 -3.80
N THR A 90 -16.50 5.29 -2.81
CA THR A 90 -17.05 3.94 -2.97
C THR A 90 -18.54 3.96 -3.36
N THR A 91 -19.24 5.04 -3.03
CA THR A 91 -20.68 5.24 -3.32
C THR A 91 -20.93 5.78 -4.72
N SER A 92 -19.92 6.06 -5.50
CA SER A 92 -20.03 6.67 -6.82
C SER A 92 -19.09 5.99 -7.82
N ASN A 93 -19.50 5.90 -9.08
CA ASN A 93 -18.67 5.41 -10.17
C ASN A 93 -17.82 6.52 -10.81
N TYR A 94 -17.98 7.76 -10.38
CA TYR A 94 -17.24 8.88 -10.94
C TYR A 94 -15.78 8.87 -10.48
N ILE A 95 -14.85 9.00 -11.43
CA ILE A 95 -13.41 9.01 -11.18
C ILE A 95 -12.90 10.44 -11.34
N PHE A 96 -12.15 10.91 -10.36
CA PHE A 96 -11.60 12.26 -10.30
C PHE A 96 -10.08 12.22 -10.49
N THR A 97 -9.55 13.28 -11.08
CA THR A 97 -8.12 13.51 -11.23
C THR A 97 -7.72 14.80 -10.50
N SER A 98 -6.44 15.17 -10.57
CA SER A 98 -5.96 16.43 -9.98
C SER A 98 -6.67 17.66 -10.55
N SER A 99 -7.10 17.61 -11.80
CA SER A 99 -7.82 18.73 -12.45
C SER A 99 -9.24 18.91 -11.92
N ASP A 100 -9.84 17.84 -11.40
CA ASP A 100 -11.20 17.88 -10.81
C ASP A 100 -11.19 18.27 -9.33
N TYR A 101 -10.02 18.20 -8.71
CA TYR A 101 -9.88 18.40 -7.26
C TYR A 101 -10.14 19.85 -6.87
N ARG A 102 -10.95 20.02 -5.84
CA ARG A 102 -11.20 21.31 -5.19
C ARG A 102 -10.81 21.19 -3.72
N GLU A 103 -9.91 22.05 -3.28
CA GLU A 103 -9.36 21.99 -1.94
C GLU A 103 -10.31 22.64 -0.93
N ASN A 104 -10.94 21.80 -0.11
CA ASN A 104 -11.74 22.23 1.03
C ASN A 104 -11.18 21.60 2.30
N ASN A 105 -11.18 22.34 3.41
CA ASN A 105 -10.77 21.81 4.72
C ASN A 105 -9.39 21.12 4.70
N LYS A 106 -8.37 21.82 4.26
CA LYS A 106 -7.00 21.32 4.02
C LYS A 106 -6.46 20.36 5.07
N ASN A 107 -6.70 20.68 6.34
CA ASN A 107 -6.14 19.93 7.47
C ASN A 107 -7.03 18.79 7.96
N LYS A 108 -8.20 18.62 7.34
CA LYS A 108 -9.13 17.54 7.67
C LYS A 108 -8.75 16.27 6.93
N GLU A 109 -8.90 15.13 7.57
CA GLU A 109 -8.76 13.83 6.90
C GLU A 109 -9.80 13.67 5.79
N VAL A 110 -9.43 13.02 4.70
CA VAL A 110 -10.34 12.74 3.59
C VAL A 110 -11.49 11.82 4.05
N HIS A 111 -12.61 11.90 3.35
CA HIS A 111 -13.80 11.12 3.68
C HIS A 111 -13.49 9.62 3.72
N GLU A 112 -14.11 8.91 4.65
CA GLU A 112 -13.90 7.47 4.85
C GLU A 112 -14.20 6.61 3.62
N ASP A 113 -15.09 7.06 2.72
CA ASP A 113 -15.44 6.35 1.49
C ASP A 113 -14.47 6.61 0.35
N MET A 114 -13.51 7.50 0.52
CA MET A 114 -12.55 7.83 -0.52
C MET A 114 -11.57 6.69 -0.74
N ARG A 115 -11.29 6.41 -2.01
CA ARG A 115 -10.26 5.47 -2.47
C ARG A 115 -9.39 6.14 -3.50
N ILE A 116 -8.13 5.72 -3.55
CA ILE A 116 -7.13 6.24 -4.48
C ILE A 116 -6.50 5.11 -5.28
N ARG A 117 -5.98 5.44 -6.45
CA ARG A 117 -5.15 4.53 -7.26
C ARG A 117 -4.19 5.29 -8.15
N GLU A 118 -3.20 4.60 -8.68
CA GLU A 118 -2.34 5.11 -9.75
C GLU A 118 -2.11 4.03 -10.81
N ASN A 119 -1.85 4.44 -12.05
CA ASN A 119 -1.54 3.56 -13.18
C ASN A 119 -2.59 2.44 -13.39
N ASP A 120 -3.87 2.78 -13.25
CA ASP A 120 -4.99 1.82 -13.38
C ASP A 120 -4.87 0.60 -12.45
N GLY A 121 -4.17 0.77 -11.33
CA GLY A 121 -4.01 -0.26 -10.31
C GLY A 121 -5.25 -0.46 -9.44
N GLU A 122 -5.07 -1.18 -8.36
CA GLU A 122 -6.14 -1.45 -7.40
C GLU A 122 -6.55 -0.17 -6.66
N TRP A 123 -7.85 -0.02 -6.42
CA TRP A 123 -8.36 1.01 -5.52
C TRP A 123 -7.99 0.66 -4.08
N LYS A 124 -7.41 1.60 -3.37
CA LYS A 124 -6.93 1.42 -2.00
C LYS A 124 -7.32 2.59 -1.11
N GLU A 125 -7.27 2.39 0.19
CA GLU A 125 -7.49 3.47 1.14
C GLU A 125 -6.36 4.52 1.04
N PRO A 126 -6.69 5.82 1.17
CA PRO A 126 -5.71 6.90 1.09
C PRO A 126 -4.92 7.04 2.40
N LEU A 127 -4.04 6.09 2.66
CA LEU A 127 -3.25 6.02 3.88
C LEU A 127 -1.84 6.56 3.66
N ILE A 128 -1.29 7.14 4.71
CA ILE A 128 0.09 7.61 4.76
C ILE A 128 0.76 7.04 6.01
N GLU A 129 2.01 6.62 5.88
CA GLU A 129 2.78 6.15 7.04
C GLU A 129 3.15 7.33 7.94
N VAL A 130 2.99 7.11 9.22
CA VAL A 130 3.38 8.09 10.25
C VAL A 130 4.70 7.63 10.84
N GLU A 131 5.70 8.50 10.82
CA GLU A 131 6.96 8.24 11.49
C GLU A 131 6.76 8.19 13.00
N LEU A 132 7.37 7.20 13.61
CA LEU A 132 7.36 7.03 15.06
C LEU A 132 8.49 7.83 15.72
#